data_06ace93454ecaf347d7fe3bcb9d81b3d
#
_entry.id   06ace93454ecaf347d7fe3bcb9d81b3d
#
_cell.length_a   1.000
_cell.length_b   1.000
_cell.length_c   1.000
_cell.angle_alpha   90.00
_cell.angle_beta   90.00
_cell.angle_gamma   90.00
#
_symmetry.space_group_name_H-M   'P 1'
#
loop_
_entity.id
_entity.type
_entity.pdbx_description
1 polymer ?
#
loop_
_entity_poly.entity_id
_entity_poly.type
_entity_poly.pdbx_seq_one_letter_code
_entity_poly.pdbx_strand_id
1 'polypeptide(L)'
;MLRRFGVNYAIFSMAVDILLTCLALYLATRLVAYIPLHLTNLRDAAVVSPYIYIVVPLLWGLSFLVLSVYDPKRIYKAMDELQIVTVATVASALLFAGLLFLAYRDFSRWVFILFVAVDLVLLCGWRILARVLFRVGRMPAAERRVLIVGTGEVGQRVGQMIQEYHSMGLNLSGYLDEIPPNEERIGDFVVHVLGRVEDVRDVAEVGNINDVVIALPQRDYAQINELVVALHDLPVHVRVVLDYFSLALY
;
A
#
# COMPACT_ATOMS: atom_id res chain seq x y z
N MET A 1 -0.93 -14.25 -5.77
CA MET A 1 0.03 -13.93 -4.68
C MET A 1 -0.19 -12.54 -4.07
N LEU A 2 -0.48 -11.49 -4.81
CA LEU A 2 -0.70 -10.12 -4.28
C LEU A 2 -1.80 -10.03 -3.20
N ARG A 3 -2.86 -10.82 -3.29
CA ARG A 3 -3.96 -10.83 -2.30
C ARG A 3 -3.53 -11.36 -0.91
N ARG A 4 -2.59 -12.31 -0.84
CA ARG A 4 -2.07 -12.84 0.43
C ARG A 4 -1.10 -11.88 1.12
N PHE A 5 -0.30 -11.13 0.37
CA PHE A 5 0.58 -10.10 0.94
C PHE A 5 -0.22 -8.95 1.57
N GLY A 6 -1.31 -8.52 0.94
CA GLY A 6 -2.18 -7.47 1.49
C GLY A 6 -2.85 -7.86 2.81
N VAL A 7 -3.32 -9.11 2.93
CA VAL A 7 -3.97 -9.61 4.16
C VAL A 7 -2.96 -9.74 5.31
N ASN A 8 -1.78 -10.29 5.06
CA ASN A 8 -0.74 -10.41 6.09
C ASN A 8 -0.25 -9.05 6.59
N TYR A 9 -0.11 -8.07 5.68
CA TYR A 9 0.26 -6.71 6.05
C TYR A 9 -0.84 -6.03 6.89
N ALA A 10 -2.11 -6.21 6.53
CA ALA A 10 -3.24 -5.65 7.28
C ALA A 10 -3.30 -6.22 8.71
N ILE A 11 -3.14 -7.54 8.88
CA ILE A 11 -3.12 -8.20 10.19
C ILE A 11 -1.92 -7.71 11.02
N PHE A 12 -0.75 -7.62 10.42
CA PHE A 12 0.45 -7.11 11.09
C PHE A 12 0.27 -5.65 11.53
N SER A 13 -0.21 -4.78 10.64
CA SER A 13 -0.47 -3.37 10.95
C SER A 13 -1.50 -3.22 12.07
N MET A 14 -2.57 -4.01 12.05
CA MET A 14 -3.58 -4.04 13.10
C MET A 14 -2.98 -4.43 14.46
N ALA A 15 -2.14 -5.47 14.50
CA ALA A 15 -1.47 -5.90 15.72
C ALA A 15 -0.54 -4.81 16.28
N VAL A 16 0.23 -4.14 15.41
CA VAL A 16 1.10 -3.03 15.80
C VAL A 16 0.28 -1.85 16.32
N ASP A 17 -0.82 -1.48 15.67
CA ASP A 17 -1.68 -0.38 16.11
C ASP A 17 -2.27 -0.65 17.50
N ILE A 18 -2.76 -1.86 17.75
CA ILE A 18 -3.27 -2.26 19.07
C ILE A 18 -2.18 -2.15 20.14
N LEU A 19 -0.97 -2.62 19.85
CA LEU A 19 0.17 -2.52 20.78
C LEU A 19 0.55 -1.07 21.04
N LEU A 20 0.59 -0.22 20.02
CA LEU A 20 0.90 1.20 20.14
C LEU A 20 -0.17 1.95 20.94
N THR A 21 -1.44 1.62 20.75
CA THR A 21 -2.54 2.20 21.54
C THR A 21 -2.45 1.82 23.02
N CYS A 22 -2.12 0.56 23.33
CA CYS A 22 -1.83 0.16 24.71
C CYS A 22 -0.63 0.90 25.30
N LEU A 23 0.45 1.04 24.51
CA LEU A 23 1.63 1.79 24.89
C LEU A 23 1.33 3.27 25.12
N ALA A 24 0.53 3.90 24.23
CA ALA A 24 0.09 5.28 24.35
C ALA A 24 -0.66 5.52 25.67
N LEU A 25 -1.58 4.63 26.02
CA LEU A 25 -2.32 4.71 27.28
C LEU A 25 -1.39 4.57 28.48
N TYR A 26 -0.45 3.62 28.43
CA TYR A 26 0.55 3.47 29.50
C TYR A 26 1.45 4.71 29.62
N LEU A 27 1.94 5.24 28.51
CA LEU A 27 2.77 6.45 28.51
C LEU A 27 1.99 7.66 29.02
N ALA A 28 0.74 7.83 28.64
CA ALA A 28 -0.10 8.94 29.10
C ALA A 28 -0.27 8.93 30.62
N THR A 29 -0.49 7.75 31.22
CA THR A 29 -0.60 7.61 32.67
C THR A 29 0.71 7.93 33.41
N ARG A 30 1.86 7.63 32.79
CA ARG A 30 3.17 7.96 33.36
C ARG A 30 3.53 9.43 33.16
N LEU A 31 3.29 9.97 31.98
CA LEU A 31 3.66 11.34 31.62
C LEU A 31 2.85 12.39 32.40
N VAL A 32 1.58 12.10 32.71
CA VAL A 32 0.74 13.02 33.46
C VAL A 32 1.33 13.36 34.83
N ALA A 33 2.09 12.43 35.43
CA ALA A 33 2.75 12.64 36.72
C ALA A 33 3.90 13.67 36.68
N TYR A 34 4.46 13.94 35.50
CA TYR A 34 5.56 14.88 35.27
C TYR A 34 5.09 16.28 34.84
N ILE A 35 3.80 16.46 34.54
CA ILE A 35 3.26 17.75 34.12
C ILE A 35 3.02 18.59 35.42
N PRO A 36 3.74 19.71 35.65
CA PRO A 36 3.58 20.54 36.84
C PRO A 36 2.33 21.41 36.75
N LEU A 37 1.15 20.80 36.66
CA LEU A 37 -0.12 21.51 36.73
C LEU A 37 -0.55 21.60 38.21
N HIS A 38 -0.40 22.78 38.79
CA HIS A 38 -0.78 23.10 40.19
C HIS A 38 -2.30 23.00 40.46
N LEU A 39 -3.09 22.39 39.58
CA LEU A 39 -4.54 22.53 39.61
C LEU A 39 -5.32 21.32 40.14
N THR A 40 -4.70 20.16 40.41
CA THR A 40 -5.41 19.01 41.04
C THR A 40 -4.42 18.02 41.66
N ASN A 41 -4.89 17.20 42.61
CA ASN A 41 -4.16 16.05 43.18
C ASN A 41 -3.94 14.98 42.12
N LEU A 42 -2.96 15.22 41.22
CA LEU A 42 -2.68 14.38 40.02
C LEU A 42 -2.17 12.97 40.37
N ARG A 43 -1.77 12.73 41.64
CA ARG A 43 -1.36 11.40 42.08
C ARG A 43 -2.50 10.39 42.08
N ASP A 44 -3.71 10.83 42.38
CA ASP A 44 -4.91 9.95 42.34
C ASP A 44 -5.45 9.77 40.93
N ALA A 45 -5.16 10.70 40.01
CA ALA A 45 -5.56 10.64 38.61
C ALA A 45 -4.76 9.61 37.79
N ALA A 46 -3.64 9.10 38.31
CA ALA A 46 -2.79 8.15 37.62
C ALA A 46 -3.27 6.67 37.71
N VAL A 47 -4.29 6.40 38.52
CA VAL A 47 -4.82 5.04 38.71
C VAL A 47 -5.90 4.79 37.68
N VAL A 48 -5.50 4.24 36.53
CA VAL A 48 -6.41 3.79 35.49
C VAL A 48 -6.87 2.37 35.78
N SER A 49 -8.17 2.14 35.80
CA SER A 49 -8.73 0.80 35.98
C SER A 49 -8.17 -0.19 34.95
N PRO A 50 -7.77 -1.42 35.36
CA PRO A 50 -7.24 -2.44 34.44
C PRO A 50 -8.18 -2.75 33.27
N TYR A 51 -9.49 -2.62 33.46
CA TYR A 51 -10.49 -2.82 32.41
C TYR A 51 -10.33 -1.85 31.22
N ILE A 52 -9.85 -0.63 31.46
CA ILE A 52 -9.63 0.37 30.41
C ILE A 52 -8.56 -0.09 29.42
N TYR A 53 -7.51 -0.80 29.90
CA TYR A 53 -6.47 -1.38 29.05
C TYR A 53 -6.98 -2.49 28.12
N ILE A 54 -8.17 -3.03 28.37
CA ILE A 54 -8.84 -3.99 27.47
C ILE A 54 -9.83 -3.26 26.56
N VAL A 55 -10.62 -2.35 27.13
CA VAL A 55 -11.70 -1.65 26.40
C VAL A 55 -11.14 -0.73 25.32
N VAL A 56 -10.07 0.01 25.62
CA VAL A 56 -9.50 0.98 24.68
C VAL A 56 -8.97 0.30 23.41
N PRO A 57 -8.07 -0.70 23.44
CA PRO A 57 -7.59 -1.34 22.22
C PRO A 57 -8.69 -2.08 21.43
N LEU A 58 -9.71 -2.61 22.11
CA LEU A 58 -10.87 -3.20 21.45
C LEU A 58 -11.67 -2.12 20.69
N LEU A 59 -11.92 -0.97 21.32
CA LEU A 59 -12.64 0.13 20.71
C LEU A 59 -11.87 0.69 19.50
N TRP A 60 -10.55 0.88 19.62
CA TRP A 60 -9.68 1.32 18.51
C TRP A 60 -9.67 0.31 17.38
N GLY A 61 -9.43 -0.96 17.68
CA GLY A 61 -9.42 -2.03 16.67
C GLY A 61 -10.73 -2.11 15.91
N LEU A 62 -11.88 -2.06 16.61
CA LEU A 62 -13.20 -2.08 15.99
C LEU A 62 -13.45 -0.83 15.12
N SER A 63 -13.13 0.36 15.63
CA SER A 63 -13.29 1.62 14.89
C SER A 63 -12.44 1.64 13.62
N PHE A 64 -11.20 1.16 13.69
CA PHE A 64 -10.27 1.10 12.57
C PHE A 64 -10.72 0.09 11.50
N LEU A 65 -11.32 -1.03 11.92
CA LEU A 65 -11.94 -1.99 11.00
C LEU A 65 -13.16 -1.40 10.29
N VAL A 66 -14.07 -0.75 11.04
CA VAL A 66 -15.28 -0.13 10.47
C VAL A 66 -14.91 0.98 9.49
N LEU A 67 -13.91 1.80 9.80
CA LEU A 67 -13.44 2.88 8.93
C LEU A 67 -12.52 2.42 7.81
N SER A 68 -12.31 1.08 7.67
CA SER A 68 -11.49 0.49 6.61
C SER A 68 -10.07 1.08 6.53
N VAL A 69 -9.45 1.34 7.69
CA VAL A 69 -8.07 1.86 7.80
C VAL A 69 -7.07 0.91 7.13
N TYR A 70 -7.37 -0.39 7.13
CA TYR A 70 -6.49 -1.44 6.60
C TYR A 70 -6.82 -1.85 5.16
N ASP A 71 -7.60 -1.04 4.40
CA ASP A 71 -7.90 -1.32 3.00
C ASP A 71 -6.64 -1.16 2.13
N PRO A 72 -6.18 -2.23 1.44
CA PRO A 72 -4.99 -2.17 0.60
C PRO A 72 -5.05 -1.09 -0.48
N LYS A 73 -6.24 -0.73 -0.95
CA LYS A 73 -6.42 0.29 -2.00
C LYS A 73 -6.05 1.71 -1.54
N ARG A 74 -6.11 1.99 -0.24
CA ARG A 74 -5.85 3.31 0.35
C ARG A 74 -4.40 3.49 0.81
N ILE A 75 -3.63 2.40 0.90
CA ILE A 75 -2.24 2.41 1.39
C ILE A 75 -1.25 3.00 0.36
N TYR A 76 -1.67 3.18 -0.90
CA TYR A 76 -0.77 3.62 -1.98
C TYR A 76 -0.22 5.05 -1.80
N LYS A 77 -1.03 6.00 -1.30
CA LYS A 77 -0.60 7.37 -1.04
C LYS A 77 -0.39 7.59 0.46
N ALA A 78 0.78 8.13 0.84
CA ALA A 78 1.11 8.37 2.25
C ALA A 78 0.12 9.32 2.93
N MET A 79 -0.30 10.36 2.22
CA MET A 79 -1.24 11.37 2.75
C MET A 79 -2.61 10.77 3.03
N ASP A 80 -3.12 9.90 2.15
CA ASP A 80 -4.43 9.27 2.31
C ASP A 80 -4.44 8.32 3.52
N GLU A 81 -3.32 7.60 3.74
CA GLU A 81 -3.17 6.73 4.91
C GLU A 81 -3.11 7.52 6.21
N LEU A 82 -2.31 8.59 6.27
CA LEU A 82 -2.24 9.43 7.46
C LEU A 82 -3.57 10.12 7.76
N GLN A 83 -4.27 10.59 6.73
CA GLN A 83 -5.58 11.22 6.88
C GLN A 83 -6.61 10.24 7.47
N ILE A 84 -6.71 9.02 6.92
CA ILE A 84 -7.70 8.05 7.43
C ILE A 84 -7.38 7.60 8.85
N VAL A 85 -6.10 7.43 9.19
CA VAL A 85 -5.66 7.11 10.56
C VAL A 85 -6.04 8.23 11.52
N THR A 86 -5.77 9.49 11.15
CA THR A 86 -6.14 10.65 11.97
C THR A 86 -7.65 10.72 12.20
N VAL A 87 -8.45 10.57 11.14
CA VAL A 87 -9.92 10.56 11.25
C VAL A 87 -10.39 9.40 12.12
N ALA A 88 -9.82 8.20 11.94
CA ALA A 88 -10.18 7.03 12.73
C ALA A 88 -9.82 7.20 14.21
N THR A 89 -8.64 7.74 14.51
CA THR A 89 -8.20 8.03 15.88
C THR A 89 -9.12 9.06 16.56
N VAL A 90 -9.48 10.14 15.85
CA VAL A 90 -10.42 11.15 16.37
C VAL A 90 -11.79 10.55 16.63
N ALA A 91 -12.32 9.74 15.71
CA ALA A 91 -13.60 9.07 15.89
C ALA A 91 -13.57 8.11 17.08
N SER A 92 -12.51 7.31 17.24
CA SER A 92 -12.31 6.42 18.38
C SER A 92 -12.20 7.20 19.69
N ALA A 93 -11.50 8.34 19.69
CA ALA A 93 -11.39 9.21 20.86
C ALA A 93 -12.76 9.80 21.27
N LEU A 94 -13.60 10.21 20.32
CA LEU A 94 -14.95 10.68 20.60
C LEU A 94 -15.84 9.58 21.20
N LEU A 95 -15.77 8.36 20.63
CA LEU A 95 -16.48 7.21 21.18
C LEU A 95 -16.00 6.88 22.59
N PHE A 96 -14.70 6.90 22.83
CA PHE A 96 -14.12 6.67 24.15
C PHE A 96 -14.50 7.76 25.14
N ALA A 97 -14.52 9.05 24.75
CA ALA A 97 -14.99 10.14 25.57
C ALA A 97 -16.47 9.95 25.98
N GLY A 98 -17.33 9.52 25.06
CA GLY A 98 -18.71 9.16 25.36
C GLY A 98 -18.84 8.02 26.36
N LEU A 99 -18.03 6.97 26.21
CA LEU A 99 -17.99 5.84 27.11
C LEU A 99 -17.51 6.26 28.54
N LEU A 100 -16.47 7.09 28.60
CA LEU A 100 -15.96 7.63 29.88
C LEU A 100 -17.03 8.48 30.59
N PHE A 101 -17.77 9.28 29.84
CA PHE A 101 -18.84 10.09 30.40
C PHE A 101 -19.95 9.24 31.03
N LEU A 102 -20.30 8.10 30.41
CA LEU A 102 -21.38 7.22 30.87
C LEU A 102 -20.95 6.27 31.98
N ALA A 103 -19.74 5.70 31.89
CA ALA A 103 -19.32 4.58 32.75
C ALA A 103 -18.18 4.91 33.73
N TYR A 104 -17.31 5.89 33.39
CA TYR A 104 -16.09 6.15 34.15
C TYR A 104 -15.87 7.65 34.39
N ARG A 105 -16.74 8.26 35.21
CA ARG A 105 -16.72 9.72 35.50
C ARG A 105 -15.46 10.20 36.20
N ASP A 106 -14.75 9.31 36.90
CA ASP A 106 -13.53 9.61 37.66
C ASP A 106 -12.26 9.60 36.79
N PHE A 107 -12.38 9.30 35.49
CA PHE A 107 -11.21 9.29 34.60
C PHE A 107 -10.70 10.72 34.36
N SER A 108 -9.39 10.92 34.58
CA SER A 108 -8.75 12.23 34.43
C SER A 108 -8.80 12.74 33.00
N ARG A 109 -9.34 13.94 32.78
CA ARG A 109 -9.41 14.61 31.47
C ARG A 109 -8.00 14.83 30.88
N TRP A 110 -7.01 15.07 31.72
CA TRP A 110 -5.61 15.28 31.30
C TRP A 110 -4.98 13.98 30.78
N VAL A 111 -5.26 12.85 31.42
CA VAL A 111 -4.82 11.54 30.94
C VAL A 111 -5.45 11.24 29.59
N PHE A 112 -6.74 11.56 29.41
CA PHE A 112 -7.44 11.37 28.13
C PHE A 112 -6.81 12.21 27.00
N ILE A 113 -6.62 13.52 27.22
CA ILE A 113 -6.04 14.41 26.20
C ILE A 113 -4.62 13.96 25.85
N LEU A 114 -3.80 13.64 26.85
CA LEU A 114 -2.45 13.18 26.63
C LEU A 114 -2.40 11.83 25.91
N PHE A 115 -3.32 10.93 26.28
CA PHE A 115 -3.45 9.63 25.60
C PHE A 115 -3.74 9.81 24.13
N VAL A 116 -4.75 10.60 23.74
CA VAL A 116 -5.11 10.83 22.35
C VAL A 116 -3.98 11.48 21.56
N ALA A 117 -3.27 12.44 22.17
CA ALA A 117 -2.12 13.10 21.52
C ALA A 117 -0.96 12.13 21.30
N VAL A 118 -0.59 11.34 22.32
CA VAL A 118 0.50 10.35 22.22
C VAL A 118 0.12 9.24 21.24
N ASP A 119 -1.13 8.76 21.28
CA ASP A 119 -1.63 7.72 20.37
C ASP A 119 -1.54 8.17 18.91
N LEU A 120 -2.01 9.37 18.60
CA LEU A 120 -1.92 9.93 17.26
C LEU A 120 -0.47 10.04 16.77
N VAL A 121 0.44 10.51 17.62
CA VAL A 121 1.87 10.62 17.29
C VAL A 121 2.48 9.25 17.04
N LEU A 122 2.18 8.24 17.87
CA LEU A 122 2.70 6.90 17.71
C LEU A 122 2.15 6.21 16.45
N LEU A 123 0.83 6.32 16.21
CA LEU A 123 0.18 5.69 15.05
C LEU A 123 0.61 6.31 13.72
N CYS A 124 0.75 7.64 13.66
CA CYS A 124 1.26 8.31 12.45
C CYS A 124 2.79 8.10 12.31
N GLY A 125 3.52 8.21 13.41
CA GLY A 125 4.98 8.09 13.42
C GLY A 125 5.45 6.72 12.98
N TRP A 126 4.83 5.67 13.46
CA TRP A 126 5.16 4.30 13.05
C TRP A 126 4.94 4.08 11.55
N ARG A 127 3.86 4.62 10.98
CA ARG A 127 3.58 4.53 9.54
C ARG A 127 4.60 5.26 8.69
N ILE A 128 4.98 6.47 9.13
CA ILE A 128 6.05 7.23 8.48
C ILE A 128 7.37 6.48 8.57
N LEU A 129 7.72 5.98 9.76
CA LEU A 129 8.94 5.22 9.99
C LEU A 129 8.99 3.95 9.14
N ALA A 130 7.91 3.18 9.11
CA ALA A 130 7.81 1.99 8.26
C ALA A 130 8.06 2.34 6.78
N ARG A 131 7.45 3.41 6.27
CA ARG A 131 7.66 3.85 4.89
C ARG A 131 9.09 4.29 4.61
N VAL A 132 9.70 5.03 5.54
CA VAL A 132 11.10 5.44 5.41
C VAL A 132 12.01 4.22 5.43
N LEU A 133 11.83 3.30 6.36
CA LEU A 133 12.60 2.07 6.44
C LEU A 133 12.42 1.20 5.19
N PHE A 134 11.19 1.07 4.69
CA PHE A 134 10.93 0.37 3.42
C PHE A 134 11.51 1.09 2.20
N ARG A 135 11.65 2.42 2.23
CA ARG A 135 12.38 3.16 1.19
C ARG A 135 13.89 3.00 1.29
N VAL A 136 14.43 3.10 2.50
CA VAL A 136 15.88 3.01 2.75
C VAL A 136 16.36 1.56 2.75
N GLY A 137 15.57 0.63 3.30
CA GLY A 137 15.84 -0.80 3.31
C GLY A 137 15.46 -1.52 2.01
N ARG A 138 14.93 -0.83 1.02
CA ARG A 138 14.96 -1.30 -0.35
C ARG A 138 16.43 -1.27 -0.82
N MET A 139 17.17 -2.30 -0.44
CA MET A 139 17.98 -3.00 -1.45
C MET A 139 17.11 -3.01 -2.71
N PRO A 140 17.64 -2.68 -3.89
CA PRO A 140 16.83 -2.73 -5.10
C PRO A 140 16.17 -4.12 -5.11
N ALA A 141 14.90 -4.17 -4.71
CA ALA A 141 14.07 -5.34 -4.92
C ALA A 141 14.26 -5.56 -6.40
N ALA A 142 14.86 -6.70 -6.76
CA ALA A 142 15.39 -6.94 -8.09
C ALA A 142 14.43 -6.29 -9.07
N GLU A 143 14.91 -5.19 -9.71
CA GLU A 143 14.07 -4.35 -10.55
C GLU A 143 13.34 -5.30 -11.48
N ARG A 144 12.05 -5.45 -11.29
CA ARG A 144 11.28 -6.37 -12.13
C ARG A 144 11.14 -5.70 -13.48
N ARG A 145 11.97 -6.13 -14.39
CA ARG A 145 11.98 -5.64 -15.76
C ARG A 145 10.78 -6.21 -16.50
N VAL A 146 9.93 -5.34 -16.99
CA VAL A 146 8.73 -5.68 -17.72
C VAL A 146 8.94 -5.35 -19.19
N LEU A 147 8.69 -6.32 -20.04
CA LEU A 147 8.67 -6.18 -21.50
C LEU A 147 7.20 -6.25 -21.96
N ILE A 148 6.80 -5.34 -22.82
CA ILE A 148 5.44 -5.33 -23.39
C ILE A 148 5.53 -5.75 -24.86
N VAL A 149 4.70 -6.71 -25.27
CA VAL A 149 4.54 -7.13 -26.67
C VAL A 149 3.27 -6.51 -27.21
N GLY A 150 3.43 -5.60 -28.15
CA GLY A 150 2.38 -4.78 -28.77
C GLY A 150 2.40 -3.32 -28.30
N THR A 151 2.45 -2.38 -29.25
CA THR A 151 2.42 -0.92 -29.01
C THR A 151 1.01 -0.34 -29.19
N GLY A 152 -0.01 -1.16 -29.39
CA GLY A 152 -1.40 -0.75 -29.50
C GLY A 152 -1.92 -0.04 -28.24
N GLU A 153 -3.17 0.43 -28.28
CA GLU A 153 -3.79 1.20 -27.19
C GLU A 153 -3.71 0.49 -25.83
N VAL A 154 -3.87 -0.84 -25.81
CA VAL A 154 -3.76 -1.67 -24.60
C VAL A 154 -2.32 -1.69 -24.08
N GLY A 155 -1.34 -1.90 -24.97
CA GLY A 155 0.09 -1.90 -24.61
C GLY A 155 0.53 -0.57 -24.03
N GLN A 156 0.09 0.55 -24.62
CA GLN A 156 0.39 1.90 -24.10
C GLN A 156 -0.23 2.13 -22.73
N ARG A 157 -1.49 1.74 -22.50
CA ARG A 157 -2.14 1.86 -21.18
C ARG A 157 -1.42 1.04 -20.11
N VAL A 158 -0.98 -0.18 -20.47
CA VAL A 158 -0.19 -1.03 -19.56
C VAL A 158 1.15 -0.37 -19.25
N GLY A 159 1.83 0.20 -20.25
CA GLY A 159 3.08 0.91 -20.05
C GLY A 159 2.95 2.13 -19.15
N GLN A 160 1.91 2.93 -19.33
CA GLN A 160 1.59 4.07 -18.46
C GLN A 160 1.40 3.60 -17.00
N MET A 161 0.61 2.54 -16.82
CA MET A 161 0.37 1.96 -15.50
C MET A 161 1.68 1.47 -14.85
N ILE A 162 2.58 0.82 -15.62
CA ILE A 162 3.88 0.37 -15.10
C ILE A 162 4.75 1.56 -14.69
N GLN A 163 4.73 2.67 -15.46
CA GLN A 163 5.47 3.89 -15.13
C GLN A 163 4.92 4.57 -13.86
N GLU A 164 3.60 4.62 -13.68
CA GLU A 164 2.99 5.11 -12.42
C GLU A 164 3.43 4.26 -11.21
N TYR A 165 3.57 2.94 -11.40
CA TYR A 165 4.02 2.01 -10.36
C TYR A 165 5.54 1.77 -10.33
N HIS A 166 6.34 2.59 -11.00
CA HIS A 166 7.80 2.52 -10.97
C HIS A 166 8.36 2.54 -9.53
N SER A 167 7.72 3.31 -8.65
CA SER A 167 8.06 3.35 -7.22
C SER A 167 7.89 1.99 -6.50
N MET A 168 7.19 1.02 -7.10
CA MET A 168 7.01 -0.34 -6.57
C MET A 168 8.06 -1.34 -7.09
N GLY A 169 9.08 -0.86 -7.82
CA GLY A 169 10.15 -1.69 -8.37
C GLY A 169 9.79 -2.34 -9.72
N LEU A 170 8.73 -1.88 -10.40
CA LEU A 170 8.45 -2.25 -11.79
C LEU A 170 9.20 -1.29 -12.71
N ASN A 171 10.01 -1.82 -13.61
CA ASN A 171 10.73 -1.04 -14.61
C ASN A 171 10.32 -1.50 -16.01
N LEU A 172 9.76 -0.57 -16.80
CA LEU A 172 9.43 -0.84 -18.19
C LEU A 172 10.74 -0.84 -19.00
N SER A 173 11.13 -2.01 -19.50
CA SER A 173 12.33 -2.16 -20.33
C SER A 173 12.10 -1.67 -21.76
N GLY A 174 10.90 -1.84 -22.30
CA GLY A 174 10.52 -1.41 -23.63
C GLY A 174 9.37 -2.22 -24.19
N TYR A 175 9.18 -2.06 -25.51
CA TYR A 175 8.12 -2.70 -26.27
C TYR A 175 8.70 -3.57 -27.39
N LEU A 176 7.96 -4.58 -27.80
CA LEU A 176 8.18 -5.30 -29.05
C LEU A 176 6.96 -5.11 -29.96
N ASP A 177 7.20 -4.86 -31.24
CA ASP A 177 6.13 -4.73 -32.23
C ASP A 177 6.60 -5.25 -33.62
N GLU A 178 5.68 -5.33 -34.59
CA GLU A 178 6.03 -5.64 -35.96
C GLU A 178 6.86 -4.55 -36.64
N ILE A 179 6.82 -3.34 -36.11
CA ILE A 179 7.59 -2.15 -36.53
C ILE A 179 9.05 -2.31 -36.16
N PRO A 180 10.01 -1.91 -37.01
CA PRO A 180 11.44 -1.99 -36.69
C PRO A 180 11.76 -1.12 -35.45
N PRO A 181 12.84 -1.47 -34.70
CA PRO A 181 13.22 -0.76 -33.48
C PRO A 181 13.37 0.74 -33.76
N ASN A 182 12.56 1.54 -33.10
CA ASN A 182 12.56 2.99 -33.22
C ASN A 182 12.03 3.62 -31.94
N GLU A 183 12.48 4.84 -31.64
CA GLU A 183 11.81 5.66 -30.64
C GLU A 183 10.63 6.37 -31.34
N GLU A 184 9.44 5.85 -31.16
CA GLU A 184 8.25 6.45 -31.71
C GLU A 184 7.50 7.26 -30.65
N ARG A 185 7.28 8.52 -30.92
CA ARG A 185 6.49 9.40 -30.06
C ARG A 185 5.02 9.23 -30.45
N ILE A 186 4.30 8.45 -29.66
CA ILE A 186 2.85 8.25 -29.86
C ILE A 186 2.13 9.13 -28.85
N GLY A 187 1.63 10.29 -29.27
CA GLY A 187 1.04 11.28 -28.38
C GLY A 187 2.07 11.91 -27.45
N ASP A 188 1.78 11.93 -26.14
CA ASP A 188 2.66 12.43 -25.09
C ASP A 188 3.69 11.41 -24.58
N PHE A 189 3.68 10.15 -25.12
CA PHE A 189 4.54 9.08 -24.67
C PHE A 189 5.65 8.75 -25.66
N VAL A 190 6.85 8.50 -25.13
CA VAL A 190 7.97 7.94 -25.88
C VAL A 190 7.89 6.43 -25.72
N VAL A 191 7.58 5.73 -26.82
CA VAL A 191 7.57 4.26 -26.91
C VAL A 191 8.92 3.81 -27.40
N HIS A 192 9.66 3.10 -26.56
CA HIS A 192 10.96 2.54 -26.94
C HIS A 192 10.76 1.12 -27.44
N VAL A 193 10.76 0.92 -28.76
CA VAL A 193 10.62 -0.39 -29.40
C VAL A 193 12.00 -1.03 -29.51
N LEU A 194 12.21 -2.14 -28.80
CA LEU A 194 13.49 -2.85 -28.70
C LEU A 194 13.75 -3.81 -29.85
N GLY A 195 12.69 -4.31 -30.50
CA GLY A 195 12.81 -5.28 -31.56
C GLY A 195 11.44 -5.73 -32.07
N ARG A 196 11.45 -6.77 -32.90
CA ARG A 196 10.24 -7.39 -33.45
C ARG A 196 9.62 -8.36 -32.43
N VAL A 197 8.35 -8.70 -32.67
CA VAL A 197 7.63 -9.66 -31.81
C VAL A 197 8.31 -11.04 -31.82
N GLU A 198 8.91 -11.43 -32.98
CA GLU A 198 9.66 -12.67 -33.13
C GLU A 198 10.91 -12.74 -32.23
N ASP A 199 11.51 -11.60 -31.90
CA ASP A 199 12.74 -11.48 -31.10
C ASP A 199 12.48 -11.59 -29.59
N VAL A 200 11.24 -11.88 -29.18
CA VAL A 200 10.80 -11.85 -27.76
C VAL A 200 11.69 -12.69 -26.86
N ARG A 201 12.16 -13.84 -27.35
CA ARG A 201 13.02 -14.76 -26.59
C ARG A 201 14.39 -14.15 -26.35
N ASP A 202 15.04 -13.67 -27.39
CA ASP A 202 16.38 -13.11 -27.32
C ASP A 202 16.41 -11.83 -26.47
N VAL A 203 15.42 -10.97 -26.66
CA VAL A 203 15.25 -9.75 -25.87
C VAL A 203 14.98 -10.06 -24.40
N ALA A 204 14.19 -11.10 -24.11
CA ALA A 204 13.90 -11.52 -22.74
C ALA A 204 15.14 -12.08 -22.03
N GLU A 205 15.95 -12.90 -22.72
CA GLU A 205 17.18 -13.46 -22.16
C GLU A 205 18.25 -12.37 -21.94
N VAL A 206 18.55 -11.60 -22.98
CA VAL A 206 19.61 -10.57 -22.92
C VAL A 206 19.24 -9.43 -21.97
N GLY A 207 17.96 -9.04 -21.96
CA GLY A 207 17.44 -7.96 -21.13
C GLY A 207 17.23 -8.33 -19.65
N ASN A 208 17.44 -9.61 -19.26
CA ASN A 208 17.08 -10.12 -17.93
C ASN A 208 15.66 -9.73 -17.55
N ILE A 209 14.71 -9.97 -18.43
CA ILE A 209 13.29 -9.65 -18.26
C ILE A 209 12.67 -10.61 -17.24
N ASN A 210 11.85 -10.08 -16.33
CA ASN A 210 11.17 -10.86 -15.30
C ASN A 210 9.69 -11.11 -15.65
N ASP A 211 9.06 -10.12 -16.25
CA ASP A 211 7.65 -10.20 -16.64
C ASP A 211 7.49 -9.80 -18.12
N VAL A 212 6.80 -10.63 -18.92
CA VAL A 212 6.40 -10.32 -20.30
C VAL A 212 4.89 -10.12 -20.33
N VAL A 213 4.44 -8.97 -20.80
CA VAL A 213 3.04 -8.64 -20.95
C VAL A 213 2.68 -8.63 -22.43
N ILE A 214 1.87 -9.60 -22.87
CA ILE A 214 1.38 -9.69 -24.24
C ILE A 214 0.09 -8.87 -24.34
N ALA A 215 0.13 -7.78 -25.11
CA ALA A 215 -0.96 -6.83 -25.33
C ALA A 215 -1.31 -6.73 -26.83
N LEU A 216 -1.41 -7.89 -27.49
CA LEU A 216 -1.77 -8.00 -28.90
C LEU A 216 -3.30 -8.07 -29.08
N PRO A 217 -3.84 -7.61 -30.22
CA PRO A 217 -5.26 -7.74 -30.55
C PRO A 217 -5.69 -9.20 -30.60
N GLN A 218 -6.96 -9.48 -30.30
CA GLN A 218 -7.51 -10.84 -30.28
C GLN A 218 -7.43 -11.57 -31.66
N ARG A 219 -7.45 -10.83 -32.76
CA ARG A 219 -7.29 -11.42 -34.12
C ARG A 219 -5.96 -12.17 -34.31
N ASP A 220 -4.98 -11.88 -33.44
CA ASP A 220 -3.64 -12.48 -33.52
C ASP A 220 -3.45 -13.61 -32.48
N TYR A 221 -4.54 -14.34 -32.17
CA TYR A 221 -4.55 -15.39 -31.13
C TYR A 221 -3.54 -16.51 -31.40
N ALA A 222 -3.30 -16.85 -32.68
CA ALA A 222 -2.28 -17.83 -33.05
C ALA A 222 -0.87 -17.37 -32.63
N GLN A 223 -0.57 -16.11 -32.89
CA GLN A 223 0.71 -15.49 -32.52
C GLN A 223 0.89 -15.41 -30.99
N ILE A 224 -0.19 -15.12 -30.23
CA ILE A 224 -0.15 -15.16 -28.77
C ILE A 224 0.27 -16.54 -28.25
N ASN A 225 -0.29 -17.61 -28.82
CA ASN A 225 0.06 -18.98 -28.43
C ASN A 225 1.54 -19.30 -28.77
N GLU A 226 2.03 -18.91 -29.93
CA GLU A 226 3.43 -19.10 -30.30
C GLU A 226 4.37 -18.38 -29.33
N LEU A 227 4.05 -17.14 -28.95
CA LEU A 227 4.82 -16.37 -27.98
C LEU A 227 4.85 -17.02 -26.59
N VAL A 228 3.70 -17.53 -26.13
CA VAL A 228 3.64 -18.22 -24.82
C VAL A 228 4.49 -19.49 -24.85
N VAL A 229 4.47 -20.24 -25.96
CA VAL A 229 5.31 -21.44 -26.14
C VAL A 229 6.79 -21.06 -26.20
N ALA A 230 7.15 -20.01 -26.94
CA ALA A 230 8.53 -19.55 -27.06
C ALA A 230 9.15 -19.10 -25.72
N LEU A 231 8.32 -18.63 -24.80
CA LEU A 231 8.74 -18.16 -23.48
C LEU A 231 8.62 -19.21 -22.36
N HIS A 232 8.05 -20.39 -22.66
CA HIS A 232 7.74 -21.39 -21.63
C HIS A 232 8.98 -21.89 -20.86
N ASP A 233 10.12 -21.99 -21.53
CA ASP A 233 11.36 -22.52 -20.95
C ASP A 233 12.19 -21.44 -20.22
N LEU A 234 11.78 -20.18 -20.30
CA LEU A 234 12.45 -19.08 -19.65
C LEU A 234 11.88 -18.81 -18.24
N PRO A 235 12.69 -18.33 -17.29
CA PRO A 235 12.25 -17.98 -15.95
C PRO A 235 11.49 -16.62 -15.92
N VAL A 236 10.58 -16.43 -16.88
CA VAL A 236 9.78 -15.20 -17.04
C VAL A 236 8.31 -15.46 -16.72
N HIS A 237 7.64 -14.45 -16.16
CA HIS A 237 6.19 -14.51 -15.92
C HIS A 237 5.45 -13.93 -17.12
N VAL A 238 4.79 -14.77 -17.89
CA VAL A 238 4.00 -14.34 -19.05
C VAL A 238 2.59 -13.97 -18.59
N ARG A 239 2.11 -12.80 -19.01
CA ARG A 239 0.75 -12.32 -18.77
C ARG A 239 0.14 -11.87 -20.08
N VAL A 240 -1.07 -12.33 -20.39
CA VAL A 240 -1.84 -11.89 -21.55
C VAL A 240 -2.89 -10.90 -21.09
N VAL A 241 -2.92 -9.72 -21.67
CA VAL A 241 -3.94 -8.70 -21.46
C VAL A 241 -4.85 -8.68 -22.68
N LEU A 242 -6.11 -9.06 -22.47
CA LEU A 242 -7.10 -9.10 -23.53
C LEU A 242 -7.77 -7.73 -23.69
N ASP A 243 -7.91 -7.27 -24.94
CA ASP A 243 -8.66 -6.07 -25.28
C ASP A 243 -10.17 -6.35 -25.30
N TYR A 244 -10.82 -6.18 -24.15
CA TYR A 244 -12.28 -6.33 -24.06
C TYR A 244 -13.06 -5.16 -24.67
N PHE A 245 -12.43 -4.00 -24.88
CA PHE A 245 -13.14 -2.83 -25.40
C PHE A 245 -13.43 -2.93 -26.91
N SER A 246 -12.63 -3.66 -27.66
CA SER A 246 -12.91 -3.90 -29.09
C SER A 246 -14.12 -4.82 -29.32
N LEU A 247 -14.52 -5.62 -28.32
CA LEU A 247 -15.69 -6.51 -28.38
C LEU A 247 -17.03 -5.82 -28.11
N ALA A 248 -17.02 -4.65 -27.47
CA ALA A 248 -18.25 -3.94 -27.10
C ALA A 248 -18.82 -3.03 -28.20
N LEU A 249 -18.18 -2.97 -29.36
CA LEU A 249 -18.55 -2.09 -30.48
C LEU A 249 -19.09 -2.83 -31.70
N TYR A 250 -19.45 -4.14 -31.58
CA TYR A 250 -20.15 -4.90 -32.61
C TYR A 250 -21.47 -5.43 -32.11
#